data_07b250f9b48aaf69757041a978b36c43
#
_entry.id   07b250f9b48aaf69757041a978b36c43
#
_cell.length_a   1.000
_cell.length_b   1.000
_cell.length_c   1.000
_cell.angle_alpha   90.00
_cell.angle_beta   90.00
_cell.angle_gamma   90.00
#
_symmetry.space_group_name_H-M   'P 1'
#
loop_
_entity.id
_entity.type
_entity.pdbx_description
1 polymer ?
#
loop_
_entity_poly.entity_id
_entity_poly.type
_entity_poly.pdbx_seq_one_letter_code
_entity_poly.pdbx_strand_id
1 'polypeptide(L)'
;WIRTTEVTRGSDGSAHPHFHTLMMVPPSMLSGDGYVKHARWVELWRECLGVSYNPNVDVRAGKPRKPKDGESLACATAELVRGAVAETLKYSTKPADMVADPEWFLELTRQTHKRRFVATGGALKDVLKLDQETDADMVIGDD
;
A
#
# COMPACT_ATOMS: atom_id res chain seq x y z
N TRP A 1 -1.56 9.98 3.90
CA TRP A 1 -1.04 8.65 3.52
C TRP A 1 -2.17 7.66 3.23
N ILE A 2 -1.88 6.71 2.36
CA ILE A 2 -2.70 5.51 2.13
C ILE A 2 -1.80 4.32 2.44
N ARG A 3 -2.29 3.35 3.20
CA ARG A 3 -1.58 2.10 3.50
C ARG A 3 -2.48 0.92 3.14
N THR A 4 -1.91 -0.06 2.46
CA THR A 4 -2.54 -1.37 2.27
C THR A 4 -1.72 -2.45 2.96
N THR A 5 -2.38 -3.52 3.32
CA THR A 5 -1.77 -4.73 3.83
C THR A 5 -1.88 -5.83 2.78
N GLU A 6 -0.77 -6.39 2.37
CA GLU A 6 -0.68 -7.60 1.55
C GLU A 6 -0.16 -8.73 2.44
N VAL A 7 -0.73 -9.91 2.32
CA VAL A 7 -0.21 -11.10 2.99
C VAL A 7 0.17 -12.12 1.94
N THR A 8 1.45 -12.51 1.91
CA THR A 8 1.96 -13.56 1.04
C THR A 8 2.30 -14.81 1.87
N ARG A 9 2.26 -15.97 1.23
CA ARG A 9 2.67 -17.23 1.85
C ARG A 9 4.16 -17.43 1.67
N GLY A 10 4.88 -17.66 2.76
CA GLY A 10 6.29 -18.05 2.75
C GLY A 10 6.49 -19.48 2.28
N SER A 11 7.70 -19.81 1.87
CA SER A 11 8.08 -21.19 1.49
C SER A 11 7.99 -22.19 2.64
N ASP A 12 8.06 -21.70 3.86
CA ASP A 12 7.88 -22.45 5.11
C ASP A 12 6.41 -22.56 5.55
N GLY A 13 5.47 -22.04 4.76
CA GLY A 13 4.03 -21.98 5.07
C GLY A 13 3.63 -20.83 5.99
N SER A 14 4.56 -20.02 6.49
CA SER A 14 4.25 -18.85 7.31
C SER A 14 3.54 -17.75 6.52
N ALA A 15 2.79 -16.91 7.21
CA ALA A 15 2.21 -15.70 6.64
C ALA A 15 3.22 -14.54 6.73
N HIS A 16 3.47 -13.89 5.59
CA HIS A 16 4.36 -12.74 5.51
C HIS A 16 3.54 -11.47 5.21
N PRO A 17 3.13 -10.70 6.21
CA PRO A 17 2.42 -9.44 6.01
C PRO A 17 3.39 -8.35 5.52
N HIS A 18 2.96 -7.63 4.49
CA HIS A 18 3.65 -6.46 3.94
C HIS A 18 2.74 -5.25 4.02
N PHE A 19 3.30 -4.10 4.34
CA PHE A 19 2.60 -2.83 4.23
C PHE A 19 3.13 -2.04 3.04
N HIS A 20 2.24 -1.72 2.11
CA HIS A 20 2.51 -0.77 1.05
C HIS A 20 1.94 0.59 1.46
N THR A 21 2.79 1.59 1.56
CA THR A 21 2.36 2.91 2.04
C THR A 21 2.74 4.00 1.04
N LEU A 22 1.74 4.71 0.55
CA LEU A 22 1.92 5.95 -0.21
C LEU A 22 1.83 7.13 0.75
N MET A 23 2.88 7.93 0.82
CA MET A 23 2.93 9.12 1.69
C MET A 23 3.07 10.40 0.86
N MET A 24 2.24 11.38 1.14
CA MET A 24 2.46 12.76 0.72
C MET A 24 3.33 13.42 1.79
N VAL A 25 4.51 13.83 1.40
CA VAL A 25 5.51 14.43 2.30
C VAL A 25 5.97 15.78 1.74
N PRO A 26 6.38 16.73 2.60
CA PRO A 26 6.96 17.97 2.12
C PRO A 26 8.28 17.71 1.38
N PRO A 27 8.64 18.54 0.38
CA PRO A 27 9.86 18.37 -0.41
C PRO A 27 11.15 18.28 0.43
N SER A 28 11.18 18.94 1.61
CA SER A 28 12.30 18.90 2.55
C SER A 28 12.61 17.49 3.09
N MET A 29 11.63 16.58 3.10
CA MET A 29 11.87 15.17 3.46
C MET A 29 12.56 14.35 2.37
N LEU A 30 12.60 14.89 1.14
CA LEU A 30 13.23 14.22 -0.01
C LEU A 30 14.65 14.71 -0.27
N SER A 31 15.07 15.83 0.35
CA SER A 31 16.40 16.42 0.18
C SER A 31 16.73 17.41 1.32
N GLY A 32 18.01 17.71 1.52
CA GLY A 32 18.48 18.67 2.54
C GLY A 32 18.40 18.13 3.97
N ASP A 33 18.27 19.02 4.93
CA ASP A 33 18.37 18.71 6.37
C ASP A 33 17.18 17.88 6.89
N GLY A 34 16.03 17.92 6.18
CA GLY A 34 14.85 17.12 6.50
C GLY A 34 14.86 15.73 5.90
N TYR A 35 15.89 15.35 5.15
CA TYR A 35 15.97 14.04 4.49
C TYR A 35 16.07 12.89 5.49
N VAL A 36 15.11 11.98 5.43
CA VAL A 36 15.12 10.77 6.25
C VAL A 36 15.85 9.65 5.52
N LYS A 37 17.05 9.30 6.03
CA LYS A 37 17.87 8.23 5.45
C LYS A 37 17.19 6.87 5.58
N HIS A 38 17.45 5.97 4.65
CA HIS A 38 16.91 4.61 4.66
C HIS A 38 17.12 3.88 5.99
N ALA A 39 18.30 3.99 6.58
CA ALA A 39 18.60 3.39 7.89
C ALA A 39 17.63 3.85 9.00
N ARG A 40 17.20 5.13 8.97
CA ARG A 40 16.22 5.64 9.95
C ARG A 40 14.81 5.05 9.72
N TRP A 41 14.43 4.80 8.47
CA TRP A 41 13.18 4.08 8.16
C TRP A 41 13.19 2.65 8.72
N VAL A 42 14.30 1.93 8.53
CA VAL A 42 14.48 0.57 9.07
C VAL A 42 14.40 0.57 10.60
N GLU A 43 15.07 1.53 11.26
CA GLU A 43 15.05 1.69 12.71
C GLU A 43 13.62 1.97 13.23
N LEU A 44 12.92 2.94 12.64
CA LEU A 44 11.55 3.28 13.00
C LEU A 44 10.63 2.07 12.85
N TRP A 45 10.78 1.32 11.75
CA TRP A 45 9.96 0.15 11.52
C TRP A 45 10.26 -0.96 12.50
N ARG A 46 11.53 -1.18 12.83
CA ARG A 46 11.96 -2.11 13.87
C ARG A 46 11.38 -1.76 15.25
N GLU A 47 11.42 -0.49 15.63
CA GLU A 47 10.82 0.02 16.87
C GLU A 47 9.31 -0.23 16.90
N CYS A 48 8.59 0.06 15.80
CA CYS A 48 7.15 -0.16 15.70
C CYS A 48 6.76 -1.63 15.78
N LEU A 49 7.58 -2.54 15.24
CA LEU A 49 7.36 -3.98 15.30
C LEU A 49 7.76 -4.58 16.65
N GLY A 50 8.59 -3.90 17.43
CA GLY A 50 9.12 -4.42 18.70
C GLY A 50 10.07 -5.62 18.51
N VAL A 51 10.78 -5.71 17.37
CA VAL A 51 11.66 -6.82 17.03
C VAL A 51 13.14 -6.46 17.20
N SER A 52 14.00 -7.46 17.40
CA SER A 52 15.43 -7.29 17.57
C SER A 52 16.23 -7.28 16.27
N TYR A 53 15.65 -7.76 15.17
CA TYR A 53 16.29 -7.79 13.85
C TYR A 53 15.92 -6.53 13.02
N ASN A 54 16.66 -6.30 11.95
CA ASN A 54 16.35 -5.24 11.00
C ASN A 54 15.30 -5.75 9.99
N PRO A 55 14.06 -5.19 10.03
CA PRO A 55 13.04 -5.56 9.05
C PRO A 55 13.40 -5.03 7.66
N ASN A 56 12.88 -5.71 6.63
CA ASN A 56 13.04 -5.23 5.26
C ASN A 56 12.14 -4.01 5.03
N VAL A 57 12.74 -2.92 4.54
CA VAL A 57 12.05 -1.67 4.21
C VAL A 57 12.54 -1.21 2.85
N ASP A 58 11.64 -0.95 1.91
CA ASP A 58 11.93 -0.31 0.62
C ASP A 58 11.29 1.08 0.60
N VAL A 59 12.08 2.12 0.38
CA VAL A 59 11.61 3.51 0.34
C VAL A 59 11.98 4.12 -1.00
N ARG A 60 10.97 4.56 -1.75
CA ARG A 60 11.14 5.16 -3.07
C ARG A 60 10.49 6.53 -3.11
N ALA A 61 11.24 7.55 -3.52
CA ALA A 61 10.70 8.85 -3.82
C ALA A 61 10.09 8.85 -5.22
N GLY A 62 8.80 9.09 -5.31
CA GLY A 62 8.13 9.33 -6.60
C GLY A 62 8.55 10.67 -7.17
N LYS A 63 9.03 10.69 -8.42
CA LYS A 63 9.29 11.90 -9.18
C LYS A 63 8.44 11.89 -10.44
N PRO A 64 7.70 12.99 -10.76
CA PRO A 64 7.01 13.07 -12.04
C PRO A 64 8.04 13.01 -13.18
N ARG A 65 7.69 12.35 -14.27
CA ARG A 65 8.47 12.39 -15.49
C ARG A 65 8.51 13.83 -16.04
N LYS A 66 9.45 14.10 -16.89
CA LYS A 66 9.42 15.38 -17.62
C LYS A 66 8.14 15.46 -18.48
N PRO A 67 7.41 16.59 -18.45
CA PRO A 67 6.27 16.78 -19.33
C PRO A 67 6.69 16.63 -20.80
N LYS A 68 5.81 16.09 -21.62
CA LYS A 68 5.96 16.07 -23.08
C LYS A 68 5.62 17.46 -23.64
N ASP A 69 5.97 17.70 -24.91
CA ASP A 69 5.62 18.96 -25.58
C ASP A 69 4.11 19.21 -25.49
N GLY A 70 3.75 20.39 -25.01
CA GLY A 70 2.35 20.79 -24.79
C GLY A 70 1.68 20.24 -23.54
N GLU A 71 2.38 19.42 -22.74
CA GLU A 71 1.85 18.85 -21.51
C GLU A 71 2.22 19.69 -20.28
N SER A 72 1.29 19.82 -19.33
CA SER A 72 1.57 20.48 -18.05
C SER A 72 2.27 19.56 -17.06
N LEU A 73 3.08 20.12 -16.16
CA LEU A 73 3.67 19.38 -15.04
C LEU A 73 2.59 18.73 -14.16
N ALA A 74 1.41 19.37 -14.05
CA ALA A 74 0.28 18.83 -13.29
C ALA A 74 -0.21 17.50 -13.88
N CYS A 75 -0.24 17.36 -15.21
CA CYS A 75 -0.62 16.12 -15.89
C CYS A 75 0.39 14.98 -15.57
N ALA A 76 1.69 15.25 -15.71
CA ALA A 76 2.74 14.29 -15.38
C ALA A 76 2.74 13.88 -13.90
N THR A 77 2.40 14.82 -13.00
CA THR A 77 2.24 14.55 -11.57
C THR A 77 1.00 13.67 -11.30
N ALA A 78 -0.12 13.94 -11.97
CA ALA A 78 -1.33 13.13 -11.84
C ALA A 78 -1.12 11.67 -12.31
N GLU A 79 -0.34 11.45 -13.35
CA GLU A 79 0.04 10.11 -13.80
C GLU A 79 0.88 9.38 -12.74
N LEU A 80 1.86 10.07 -12.15
CA LEU A 80 2.67 9.51 -11.06
C LEU A 80 1.79 9.08 -9.88
N VAL A 81 0.87 9.95 -9.45
CA VAL A 81 -0.03 9.67 -8.32
C VAL A 81 -0.94 8.49 -8.65
N ARG A 82 -1.55 8.45 -9.84
CA ARG A 82 -2.39 7.31 -10.25
C ARG A 82 -1.61 5.99 -10.25
N GLY A 83 -0.39 5.99 -10.80
CA GLY A 83 0.47 4.81 -10.78
C GLY A 83 0.84 4.35 -9.37
N ALA A 84 1.18 5.28 -8.48
CA ALA A 84 1.51 4.99 -7.09
C ALA A 84 0.30 4.47 -6.30
N VAL A 85 -0.89 5.03 -6.52
CA VAL A 85 -2.14 4.55 -5.91
C VAL A 85 -2.45 3.14 -6.41
N ALA A 86 -2.39 2.89 -7.73
CA ALA A 86 -2.64 1.57 -8.31
C ALA A 86 -1.67 0.51 -7.75
N GLU A 87 -0.39 0.85 -7.60
CA GLU A 87 0.61 -0.04 -6.99
C GLU A 87 0.30 -0.30 -5.50
N THR A 88 -0.11 0.72 -4.77
CA THR A 88 -0.43 0.61 -3.34
C THR A 88 -1.72 -0.18 -3.10
N LEU A 89 -2.71 -0.10 -4.01
CA LEU A 89 -4.00 -0.79 -3.89
C LEU A 89 -4.03 -2.18 -4.56
N LYS A 90 -2.87 -2.77 -4.84
CA LYS A 90 -2.78 -4.15 -5.31
C LYS A 90 -3.40 -5.13 -4.31
N TYR A 91 -3.60 -6.34 -4.77
CA TYR A 91 -4.29 -7.42 -4.03
C TYR A 91 -3.78 -7.57 -2.58
N SER A 92 -4.72 -7.76 -1.68
CA SER A 92 -4.43 -8.09 -0.26
C SER A 92 -3.83 -9.48 -0.08
N THR A 93 -4.04 -10.36 -1.05
CA THR A 93 -3.47 -11.72 -1.10
C THR A 93 -3.32 -12.12 -2.57
N LYS A 94 -2.23 -12.80 -2.92
CA LYS A 94 -2.04 -13.26 -4.30
C LYS A 94 -3.05 -14.36 -4.62
N PRO A 95 -3.78 -14.30 -5.76
CA PRO A 95 -4.72 -15.34 -6.15
C PRO A 95 -4.11 -16.75 -6.17
N ALA A 96 -2.84 -16.87 -6.58
CA ALA A 96 -2.13 -18.14 -6.58
C ALA A 96 -1.98 -18.74 -5.16
N ASP A 97 -1.74 -17.92 -4.14
CA ASP A 97 -1.60 -18.38 -2.76
C ASP A 97 -2.94 -18.89 -2.19
N MET A 98 -4.07 -18.29 -2.63
CA MET A 98 -5.42 -18.71 -2.21
C MET A 98 -5.78 -20.11 -2.73
N VAL A 99 -5.36 -20.41 -3.96
CA VAL A 99 -5.68 -21.69 -4.64
C VAL A 99 -4.71 -22.79 -4.24
N ALA A 100 -3.44 -22.44 -4.01
CA ALA A 100 -2.38 -23.41 -3.72
C ALA A 100 -2.57 -24.12 -2.37
N ASP A 101 -3.15 -23.44 -1.37
CA ASP A 101 -3.37 -23.99 -0.03
C ASP A 101 -4.67 -23.42 0.57
N PRO A 102 -5.81 -24.06 0.33
CA PRO A 102 -7.11 -23.59 0.83
C PRO A 102 -7.18 -23.54 2.36
N GLU A 103 -6.52 -24.43 3.07
CA GLU A 103 -6.53 -24.46 4.55
C GLU A 103 -5.79 -23.26 5.12
N TRP A 104 -4.62 -22.96 4.56
CA TRP A 104 -3.86 -21.75 4.89
C TRP A 104 -4.68 -20.48 4.63
N PHE A 105 -5.39 -20.42 3.49
CA PHE A 105 -6.21 -19.28 3.13
C PHE A 105 -7.42 -19.10 4.07
N LEU A 106 -8.07 -20.19 4.46
CA LEU A 106 -9.16 -20.16 5.45
C LEU A 106 -8.68 -19.66 6.80
N GLU A 107 -7.51 -20.13 7.27
CA GLU A 107 -6.92 -19.67 8.52
C GLU A 107 -6.53 -18.19 8.46
N LEU A 108 -5.92 -17.74 7.37
CA LEU A 108 -5.65 -16.32 7.12
C LEU A 108 -6.93 -15.49 7.20
N THR A 109 -8.00 -15.92 6.53
CA THR A 109 -9.29 -15.25 6.52
C THR A 109 -9.88 -15.15 7.93
N ARG A 110 -9.77 -16.22 8.73
CA ARG A 110 -10.22 -16.24 10.11
C ARG A 110 -9.46 -15.24 10.98
N GLN A 111 -8.13 -15.18 10.87
CA GLN A 111 -7.28 -14.29 11.67
C GLN A 111 -7.42 -12.83 11.27
N THR A 112 -7.68 -12.57 9.99
CA THR A 112 -7.81 -11.21 9.46
C THR A 112 -9.25 -10.69 9.48
N HIS A 113 -10.21 -11.49 9.93
CA HIS A 113 -11.61 -11.09 10.02
C HIS A 113 -11.76 -9.74 10.76
N LYS A 114 -12.50 -8.80 10.18
CA LYS A 114 -12.69 -7.42 10.68
C LYS A 114 -11.40 -6.60 10.82
N ARG A 115 -10.27 -7.02 10.24
CA ARG A 115 -9.05 -6.20 10.17
C ARG A 115 -9.10 -5.31 8.93
N ARG A 116 -8.56 -4.09 9.04
CA ARG A 116 -8.51 -3.16 7.92
C ARG A 116 -7.27 -3.45 7.07
N PHE A 117 -7.48 -3.95 5.86
CA PHE A 117 -6.43 -4.09 4.86
C PHE A 117 -6.04 -2.77 4.22
N VAL A 118 -6.98 -1.82 4.12
CA VAL A 118 -6.74 -0.47 3.61
C VAL A 118 -7.02 0.54 4.70
N ALA A 119 -6.12 1.50 4.88
CA ALA A 119 -6.26 2.60 5.82
C ALA A 119 -5.72 3.89 5.21
N THR A 120 -6.32 5.01 5.59
CA THR A 120 -5.94 6.35 5.12
C THR A 120 -5.79 7.30 6.28
N GLY A 121 -4.98 8.35 6.10
CA GLY A 121 -4.78 9.36 7.14
C GLY A 121 -4.13 10.65 6.61
N GLY A 122 -4.04 11.65 7.50
CA GLY A 122 -3.55 12.98 7.14
C GLY A 122 -4.42 13.61 6.04
N ALA A 123 -3.81 14.25 5.06
CA ALA A 123 -4.50 14.89 3.95
C ALA A 123 -5.35 13.92 3.08
N LEU A 124 -5.10 12.60 3.18
CA LEU A 124 -5.81 11.57 2.42
C LEU A 124 -6.82 10.78 3.27
N LYS A 125 -7.13 11.25 4.49
CA LYS A 125 -7.96 10.51 5.46
C LYS A 125 -9.32 10.06 4.91
N ASP A 126 -9.95 10.88 4.10
CA ASP A 126 -11.32 10.64 3.63
C ASP A 126 -11.39 10.31 2.13
N VAL A 127 -10.24 10.13 1.48
CA VAL A 127 -10.18 9.94 0.03
C VAL A 127 -10.95 8.70 -0.45
N LEU A 128 -11.05 7.66 0.37
CA LEU A 128 -11.79 6.44 0.04
C LEU A 128 -13.26 6.47 0.47
N LYS A 129 -13.72 7.53 1.16
CA LYS A 129 -15.13 7.66 1.55
C LYS A 129 -16.03 8.15 0.41
N LEU A 130 -15.44 8.67 -0.65
CA LEU A 130 -16.15 9.20 -1.82
C LEU A 130 -16.61 8.10 -2.78
N ASP A 131 -16.05 6.89 -2.64
CA ASP A 131 -16.47 5.69 -3.37
C ASP A 131 -17.37 4.83 -2.46
N GLN A 132 -18.56 5.31 -2.16
CA GLN A 132 -19.61 4.41 -1.70
C GLN A 132 -20.12 3.65 -2.93
N GLU A 133 -19.92 2.33 -2.93
CA GLU A 133 -20.57 1.44 -3.88
C GLU A 133 -22.06 1.79 -3.88
N THR A 134 -22.55 2.18 -5.02
CA THR A 134 -23.99 2.39 -5.22
C THR A 134 -24.61 1.03 -5.56
N ASP A 135 -25.92 0.85 -5.28
CA ASP A 135 -26.63 -0.39 -5.64
C ASP A 135 -26.52 -0.72 -7.15
N ALA A 136 -26.16 0.27 -7.98
CA ALA A 136 -25.88 0.10 -9.41
C ALA A 136 -24.55 -0.64 -9.70
N ASP A 137 -23.61 -0.69 -8.75
CA ASP A 137 -22.32 -1.38 -8.89
C ASP A 137 -22.42 -2.85 -8.48
N MET A 138 -23.55 -3.28 -7.88
CA MET A 138 -23.80 -4.67 -7.57
C MET A 138 -24.36 -5.38 -8.79
N VAL A 139 -23.60 -6.32 -9.34
CA VAL A 139 -24.11 -7.25 -10.35
C VAL A 139 -25.04 -8.23 -9.63
N ILE A 140 -26.34 -7.94 -9.63
CA ILE A 140 -27.35 -8.89 -9.21
C ILE A 140 -27.52 -9.86 -10.40
N GLY A 141 -26.98 -11.07 -10.26
CA GLY A 141 -27.27 -12.12 -11.22
C GLY A 141 -28.75 -12.48 -11.08
N ASP A 142 -29.53 -12.29 -12.16
CA ASP A 142 -30.86 -12.86 -12.28
C ASP A 142 -30.69 -14.39 -12.36
N ASP A 143 -31.21 -15.11 -11.37
CA ASP A 143 -31.42 -16.57 -11.40
C ASP A 143 -32.59 -16.93 -12.28
#